data_34600842d35c4f2bb73dca9ae8d3a94d
#
_entry.id   34600842d35c4f2bb73dca9ae8d3a94d
#
_cell.length_a   1.000
_cell.length_b   1.000
_cell.length_c   1.000
_cell.angle_alpha   90.00
_cell.angle_beta   90.00
_cell.angle_gamma   90.00
#
_symmetry.space_group_name_H-M   'P 1'
#
loop_
_entity.id
_entity.type
_entity.pdbx_description
1 polymer ?
#
loop_
_entity_poly.entity_id
_entity_poly.type
_entity_poly.pdbx_seq_one_letter_code
_entity_poly.pdbx_strand_id
1 'polypeptide(L)'
;MSVTACPACGSPSLKAYRPSRRTGRRNFRCRSCGLLGWSDRADLVLPATVGLEDISVEERAAWVASKRSHAAEAAQVEVLDELGARLPGGPRDRSLYDIGTGDGQFLAVAGGRGFRVRGNDLIEANVHLAARTHGIEVDLGDLSALDVPAHDAVTMWCVLAHVADPEALLRSSFDVLAPGGTLFLQTPRRTRVDTLALALTTAAGGRMSHWVDRRIAPHHWHLHTAASMTTALRRVGFVDVEVIPRARYSLSSGSYLASMGVPRRAARGVGRAADRLIDRGWAPRIVLEAYARRPGVLAPTTAQERDRARPAAG
;
A
#
# COMPACT_ATOMS: atom_id res chain seq x y z
N MET A 1 16.93 13.68 -10.28
CA MET A 1 15.98 14.83 -10.41
C MET A 1 15.37 15.12 -9.06
N SER A 2 15.46 16.35 -8.56
CA SER A 2 14.79 16.76 -7.32
C SER A 2 13.29 16.78 -7.52
N VAL A 3 12.53 16.32 -6.50
CA VAL A 3 11.06 16.39 -6.51
C VAL A 3 10.64 17.86 -6.42
N THR A 4 9.97 18.37 -7.44
CA THR A 4 9.52 19.79 -7.53
C THR A 4 8.08 19.96 -7.06
N ALA A 5 7.28 18.90 -7.10
CA ALA A 5 5.89 18.89 -6.66
C ALA A 5 5.56 17.60 -5.89
N CYS A 6 4.59 17.69 -4.99
CA CYS A 6 4.15 16.55 -4.19
C CYS A 6 3.46 15.48 -5.08
N PRO A 7 3.92 14.22 -5.10
CA PRO A 7 3.31 13.18 -5.93
C PRO A 7 1.87 12.82 -5.52
N ALA A 8 1.46 13.16 -4.29
CA ALA A 8 0.09 12.89 -3.84
C ALA A 8 -0.90 14.00 -4.20
N CYS A 9 -0.51 15.29 -4.06
CA CYS A 9 -1.44 16.41 -4.21
C CYS A 9 -1.01 17.45 -5.25
N GLY A 10 0.12 17.28 -5.92
CA GLY A 10 0.63 18.21 -6.91
C GLY A 10 1.17 19.54 -6.36
N SER A 11 1.09 19.78 -5.06
CA SER A 11 1.51 21.05 -4.47
C SER A 11 3.03 21.25 -4.56
N PRO A 12 3.53 22.42 -4.98
CA PRO A 12 4.95 22.76 -4.96
C PRO A 12 5.45 23.10 -3.55
N SER A 13 4.56 23.24 -2.56
CA SER A 13 4.92 23.63 -1.19
C SER A 13 5.58 22.48 -0.43
N LEU A 14 6.85 22.24 -0.69
CA LEU A 14 7.64 21.19 -0.07
C LEU A 14 8.61 21.77 0.95
N LYS A 15 8.70 21.15 2.14
CA LYS A 15 9.75 21.41 3.13
C LYS A 15 10.82 20.34 2.97
N ALA A 16 12.01 20.71 2.52
CA ALA A 16 13.17 19.84 2.51
C ALA A 16 13.81 19.77 3.90
N TYR A 17 14.39 18.61 4.21
CA TYR A 17 15.15 18.35 5.44
C TYR A 17 16.63 18.18 5.11
N ARG A 18 17.51 18.34 6.11
CA ARG A 18 18.93 18.06 5.93
C ARG A 18 19.16 16.58 5.58
N PRO A 19 20.10 16.29 4.67
CA PRO A 19 20.39 14.91 4.31
C PRO A 19 20.91 14.12 5.51
N SER A 20 20.61 12.84 5.53
CA SER A 20 21.24 11.89 6.45
C SER A 20 22.75 11.83 6.16
N ARG A 21 23.57 11.99 7.19
CA ARG A 21 25.04 11.81 7.03
C ARG A 21 25.42 10.36 6.74
N ARG A 22 24.55 9.40 7.12
CA ARG A 22 24.79 7.98 6.94
C ARG A 22 24.49 7.51 5.52
N THR A 23 23.41 8.01 4.92
CA THR A 23 22.90 7.52 3.62
C THR A 23 22.98 8.56 2.51
N GLY A 24 23.30 9.81 2.82
CA GLY A 24 23.26 10.93 1.87
C GLY A 24 21.82 11.34 1.46
N ARG A 25 20.82 10.60 1.86
CA ARG A 25 19.43 10.77 1.42
C ARG A 25 18.79 11.99 2.03
N ARG A 26 18.09 12.74 1.21
CA ARG A 26 17.32 13.92 1.62
C ARG A 26 15.83 13.60 1.59
N ASN A 27 15.12 13.96 2.65
CA ASN A 27 13.68 13.81 2.75
C ASN A 27 12.98 15.14 2.49
N PHE A 28 11.76 15.08 1.97
CA PHE A 28 10.83 16.20 1.92
C PHE A 28 9.53 15.89 2.64
N ARG A 29 8.86 16.93 3.10
CA ARG A 29 7.47 16.86 3.58
C ARG A 29 6.63 17.87 2.81
N CYS A 30 5.52 17.44 2.23
CA CYS A 30 4.53 18.34 1.67
C CYS A 30 3.85 19.14 2.78
N ARG A 31 3.79 20.46 2.65
CA ARG A 31 3.12 21.34 3.63
C ARG A 31 1.61 21.28 3.49
N SER A 32 1.08 20.97 2.30
CA SER A 32 -0.36 20.92 2.02
C SER A 32 -1.00 19.62 2.51
N CYS A 33 -0.51 18.46 2.10
CA CYS A 33 -1.15 17.16 2.43
C CYS A 33 -0.37 16.33 3.48
N GLY A 34 0.84 16.76 3.83
CA GLY A 34 1.66 16.08 4.83
C GLY A 34 2.39 14.84 4.35
N LEU A 35 2.36 14.47 3.07
CA LEU A 35 3.17 13.38 2.53
C LEU A 35 4.63 13.57 2.91
N LEU A 36 5.29 12.50 3.32
CA LEU A 36 6.72 12.43 3.56
C LEU A 36 7.36 11.49 2.54
N GLY A 37 8.45 11.89 1.92
CA GLY A 37 9.14 11.07 0.94
C GLY A 37 10.58 11.49 0.72
N TRP A 38 11.26 10.86 -0.25
CA TRP A 38 12.60 11.25 -0.66
C TRP A 38 12.54 12.34 -1.72
N SER A 39 13.45 13.31 -1.60
CA SER A 39 13.55 14.43 -2.54
C SER A 39 14.48 14.18 -3.73
N ASP A 40 15.47 13.32 -3.57
CA ASP A 40 16.46 13.03 -4.61
C ASP A 40 16.17 11.66 -5.22
N ARG A 41 15.59 11.68 -6.42
CA ARG A 41 15.20 10.46 -7.16
C ARG A 41 16.23 10.04 -8.21
N ALA A 42 17.24 10.89 -8.51
CA ALA A 42 18.07 10.73 -9.70
C ALA A 42 19.06 9.58 -9.64
N ASP A 43 19.52 9.20 -8.44
CA ASP A 43 20.63 8.24 -8.31
C ASP A 43 20.21 6.92 -7.64
N LEU A 44 18.93 6.74 -7.35
CA LEU A 44 18.41 5.63 -6.58
C LEU A 44 17.11 5.12 -7.20
N VAL A 45 17.14 4.74 -8.47
CA VAL A 45 16.20 3.74 -8.96
C VAL A 45 16.62 2.42 -8.30
N LEU A 46 16.25 2.28 -7.02
CA LEU A 46 16.19 0.96 -6.42
C LEU A 46 14.93 0.34 -7.00
N PRO A 47 15.03 -0.69 -7.86
CA PRO A 47 13.87 -1.48 -8.22
C PRO A 47 13.15 -1.90 -6.93
N ALA A 48 11.86 -2.05 -6.94
CA ALA A 48 11.09 -2.59 -5.80
C ALA A 48 11.63 -3.97 -5.37
N THR A 49 12.42 -4.59 -6.21
CA THR A 49 13.02 -5.92 -6.13
C THR A 49 14.49 -5.95 -5.68
N VAL A 50 15.12 -4.79 -5.37
CA VAL A 50 16.55 -4.79 -4.99
C VAL A 50 16.89 -5.84 -3.95
N GLY A 51 17.80 -6.72 -4.31
CA GLY A 51 18.26 -7.83 -3.48
C GLY A 51 17.27 -9.00 -3.39
N LEU A 52 16.27 -9.02 -4.24
CA LEU A 52 15.29 -10.11 -4.34
C LEU A 52 15.25 -10.74 -5.74
N GLU A 53 15.97 -10.17 -6.71
CA GLU A 53 16.00 -10.62 -8.10
C GLU A 53 16.55 -12.06 -8.19
N ASP A 54 17.59 -12.36 -7.41
CA ASP A 54 18.29 -13.65 -7.41
C ASP A 54 17.91 -14.55 -6.22
N ILE A 55 16.84 -14.20 -5.48
CA ILE A 55 16.41 -15.05 -4.36
C ILE A 55 15.84 -16.36 -4.85
N SER A 56 16.33 -17.48 -4.30
CA SER A 56 15.76 -18.79 -4.60
C SER A 56 14.35 -18.96 -4.03
N VAL A 57 13.58 -19.86 -4.63
CA VAL A 57 12.21 -20.17 -4.15
C VAL A 57 12.25 -20.69 -2.71
N GLU A 58 13.26 -21.46 -2.34
CA GLU A 58 13.46 -22.01 -1.00
C GLU A 58 13.77 -20.93 0.04
N GLU A 59 14.68 -20.01 -0.27
CA GLU A 59 14.98 -18.86 0.58
C GLU A 59 13.76 -17.97 0.74
N ARG A 60 13.02 -17.75 -0.35
CA ARG A 60 11.78 -16.97 -0.31
C ARG A 60 10.72 -17.64 0.55
N ALA A 61 10.54 -18.97 0.42
CA ALA A 61 9.61 -19.74 1.26
C ALA A 61 9.97 -19.65 2.75
N ALA A 62 11.26 -19.79 3.07
CA ALA A 62 11.74 -19.65 4.45
C ALA A 62 11.49 -18.23 5.01
N TRP A 63 11.72 -17.22 4.21
CA TRP A 63 11.45 -15.82 4.58
C TRP A 63 9.95 -15.60 4.85
N VAL A 64 9.08 -16.03 3.94
CA VAL A 64 7.63 -15.94 4.08
C VAL A 64 7.15 -16.67 5.33
N ALA A 65 7.57 -17.92 5.53
CA ALA A 65 7.21 -18.70 6.73
C ALA A 65 7.58 -17.97 8.03
N SER A 66 8.72 -17.27 8.05
CA SER A 66 9.16 -16.46 9.20
C SER A 66 8.25 -15.25 9.49
N LYS A 67 7.43 -14.83 8.53
CA LYS A 67 6.55 -13.65 8.61
C LYS A 67 5.08 -14.02 8.88
N ARG A 68 4.68 -15.25 8.61
CA ARG A 68 3.31 -15.72 8.84
C ARG A 68 2.91 -15.59 10.32
N SER A 69 1.69 -15.14 10.55
CA SER A 69 1.11 -15.07 11.89
C SER A 69 -0.43 -15.10 11.81
N HIS A 70 -1.09 -15.65 12.81
CA HIS A 70 -2.55 -15.65 12.91
C HIS A 70 -3.14 -14.22 12.82
N ALA A 71 -2.44 -13.21 13.35
CA ALA A 71 -2.88 -11.82 13.24
C ALA A 71 -2.87 -11.30 11.81
N ALA A 72 -1.94 -11.77 10.97
CA ALA A 72 -1.90 -11.43 9.56
C ALA A 72 -3.07 -12.06 8.80
N GLU A 73 -3.33 -13.33 9.05
CA GLU A 73 -4.44 -14.06 8.44
C GLU A 73 -5.80 -13.47 8.85
N ALA A 74 -5.98 -13.14 10.14
CA ALA A 74 -7.19 -12.48 10.62
C ALA A 74 -7.42 -11.13 9.96
N ALA A 75 -6.37 -10.32 9.75
CA ALA A 75 -6.46 -9.05 9.05
C ALA A 75 -6.84 -9.22 7.57
N GLN A 76 -6.33 -10.26 6.90
CA GLN A 76 -6.71 -10.58 5.52
C GLN A 76 -8.19 -10.95 5.42
N VAL A 77 -8.68 -11.76 6.37
CA VAL A 77 -10.08 -12.14 6.46
C VAL A 77 -10.99 -10.92 6.69
N GLU A 78 -10.64 -10.03 7.63
CA GLU A 78 -11.37 -8.78 7.89
C GLU A 78 -11.47 -7.92 6.62
N VAL A 79 -10.37 -7.75 5.89
CA VAL A 79 -10.36 -6.98 4.64
C VAL A 79 -11.23 -7.63 3.56
N LEU A 80 -11.23 -8.96 3.44
CA LEU A 80 -12.08 -9.66 2.47
C LEU A 80 -13.56 -9.55 2.80
N ASP A 81 -13.93 -9.59 4.08
CA ASP A 81 -15.29 -9.36 4.53
C ASP A 81 -15.75 -7.94 4.21
N GLU A 82 -14.89 -6.94 4.46
CA GLU A 82 -15.14 -5.54 4.13
C GLU A 82 -15.24 -5.30 2.61
N LEU A 83 -14.40 -5.95 1.81
CA LEU A 83 -14.49 -5.89 0.34
C LEU A 83 -15.79 -6.53 -0.15
N GLY A 84 -16.12 -7.72 0.37
CA GLY A 84 -17.36 -8.41 0.03
C GLY A 84 -18.61 -7.57 0.33
N ALA A 85 -18.62 -6.85 1.47
CA ALA A 85 -19.71 -5.95 1.83
C ALA A 85 -19.87 -4.76 0.88
N ARG A 86 -18.78 -4.33 0.21
CA ARG A 86 -18.78 -3.22 -0.75
C ARG A 86 -19.11 -3.64 -2.19
N LEU A 87 -19.13 -4.93 -2.46
CA LEU A 87 -19.45 -5.47 -3.79
C LEU A 87 -20.93 -5.86 -3.87
N PRO A 88 -21.64 -5.47 -4.93
CA PRO A 88 -23.02 -5.87 -5.14
C PRO A 88 -23.16 -7.39 -5.19
N GLY A 89 -23.97 -7.97 -4.29
CA GLY A 89 -24.20 -9.42 -4.19
C GLY A 89 -23.09 -10.20 -3.49
N GLY A 90 -22.13 -9.51 -2.87
CA GLY A 90 -21.06 -10.14 -2.09
C GLY A 90 -19.89 -10.66 -2.94
N PRO A 91 -19.00 -11.49 -2.33
CA PRO A 91 -17.74 -11.93 -2.95
C PRO A 91 -17.92 -13.08 -3.96
N ARG A 92 -19.02 -13.82 -3.92
CA ARG A 92 -19.20 -15.04 -4.73
C ARG A 92 -19.12 -14.73 -6.22
N ASP A 93 -18.23 -15.43 -6.92
CA ASP A 93 -17.94 -15.28 -8.36
C ASP A 93 -17.46 -13.89 -8.79
N ARG A 94 -17.09 -13.02 -7.84
CA ARG A 94 -16.44 -11.75 -8.15
C ARG A 94 -14.96 -11.95 -8.44
N SER A 95 -14.45 -11.18 -9.40
CA SER A 95 -13.04 -11.22 -9.75
C SER A 95 -12.23 -10.29 -8.84
N LEU A 96 -11.11 -10.81 -8.32
CA LEU A 96 -10.18 -10.06 -7.49
C LEU A 96 -8.76 -10.16 -8.09
N TYR A 97 -8.12 -9.02 -8.27
CA TYR A 97 -6.73 -8.91 -8.69
C TYR A 97 -5.88 -8.32 -7.58
N ASP A 98 -4.82 -9.02 -7.17
CA ASP A 98 -3.90 -8.56 -6.13
C ASP A 98 -2.56 -8.12 -6.73
N ILE A 99 -2.19 -6.87 -6.51
CA ILE A 99 -0.98 -6.25 -7.05
C ILE A 99 0.18 -6.48 -6.07
N GLY A 100 1.27 -7.11 -6.56
CA GLY A 100 2.40 -7.48 -5.71
C GLY A 100 2.01 -8.57 -4.72
N THR A 101 1.41 -9.64 -5.23
CA THR A 101 0.73 -10.69 -4.44
C THR A 101 1.68 -11.53 -3.56
N GLY A 102 2.98 -11.43 -3.76
CA GLY A 102 3.96 -12.19 -2.99
C GLY A 102 3.81 -13.69 -3.21
N ASP A 103 3.74 -14.45 -2.12
CA ASP A 103 3.62 -15.91 -2.14
C ASP A 103 2.21 -16.45 -2.47
N GLY A 104 1.26 -15.58 -2.79
CA GLY A 104 -0.11 -15.96 -3.12
C GLY A 104 -1.02 -16.29 -1.92
N GLN A 105 -0.53 -16.17 -0.69
CA GLN A 105 -1.30 -16.50 0.52
C GLN A 105 -2.63 -15.73 0.58
N PHE A 106 -2.61 -14.42 0.31
CA PHE A 106 -3.82 -13.61 0.31
C PHE A 106 -4.83 -14.06 -0.75
N LEU A 107 -4.34 -14.35 -1.96
CA LEU A 107 -5.18 -14.89 -3.04
C LEU A 107 -5.80 -16.24 -2.67
N ALA A 108 -5.05 -17.12 -1.98
CA ALA A 108 -5.60 -18.40 -1.50
C ALA A 108 -6.73 -18.19 -0.50
N VAL A 109 -6.59 -17.25 0.44
CA VAL A 109 -7.64 -16.89 1.39
C VAL A 109 -8.85 -16.28 0.66
N ALA A 110 -8.64 -15.42 -0.32
CA ALA A 110 -9.70 -14.80 -1.11
C ALA A 110 -10.46 -15.83 -1.95
N GLY A 111 -9.75 -16.77 -2.59
CA GLY A 111 -10.37 -17.89 -3.31
C GLY A 111 -11.26 -18.75 -2.40
N GLY A 112 -10.80 -19.03 -1.18
CA GLY A 112 -11.59 -19.74 -0.16
C GLY A 112 -12.85 -18.98 0.29
N ARG A 113 -12.93 -17.66 0.02
CA ARG A 113 -14.10 -16.80 0.27
C ARG A 113 -15.02 -16.64 -0.94
N GLY A 114 -14.71 -17.31 -2.05
CA GLY A 114 -15.53 -17.34 -3.25
C GLY A 114 -15.15 -16.31 -4.33
N PHE A 115 -14.03 -15.59 -4.18
CA PHE A 115 -13.49 -14.77 -5.25
C PHE A 115 -12.83 -15.63 -6.34
N ARG A 116 -12.94 -15.20 -7.59
CA ARG A 116 -12.06 -15.63 -8.68
C ARG A 116 -10.81 -14.78 -8.63
N VAL A 117 -9.68 -15.38 -8.29
CA VAL A 117 -8.45 -14.68 -7.95
C VAL A 117 -7.43 -14.69 -9.08
N ARG A 118 -6.74 -13.58 -9.25
CA ARG A 118 -5.55 -13.40 -10.08
C ARG A 118 -4.68 -12.31 -9.46
N GLY A 119 -3.41 -12.22 -9.86
CA GLY A 119 -2.53 -11.16 -9.39
C GLY A 119 -1.21 -11.16 -10.12
N ASN A 120 -0.34 -10.20 -9.81
CA ASN A 120 1.02 -10.13 -10.35
C ASN A 120 2.06 -9.95 -9.25
N ASP A 121 3.31 -10.29 -9.59
CA ASP A 121 4.48 -9.95 -8.79
C ASP A 121 5.68 -9.68 -9.69
N LEU A 122 6.64 -8.88 -9.22
CA LEU A 122 7.89 -8.59 -9.93
C LEU A 122 8.97 -9.65 -9.68
N ILE A 123 8.79 -10.49 -8.66
CA ILE A 123 9.79 -11.45 -8.19
C ILE A 123 9.40 -12.85 -8.66
N GLU A 124 10.18 -13.42 -9.55
CA GLU A 124 9.93 -14.74 -10.12
C GLU A 124 9.77 -15.83 -9.04
N ALA A 125 10.59 -15.80 -8.00
CA ALA A 125 10.47 -16.73 -6.86
C ALA A 125 9.10 -16.66 -6.16
N ASN A 126 8.44 -15.49 -6.13
CA ASN A 126 7.09 -15.34 -5.60
C ASN A 126 6.07 -16.05 -6.51
N VAL A 127 6.17 -15.84 -7.82
CA VAL A 127 5.30 -16.48 -8.82
C VAL A 127 5.38 -18.01 -8.71
N HIS A 128 6.59 -18.55 -8.68
CA HIS A 128 6.80 -20.00 -8.50
C HIS A 128 6.29 -20.50 -7.15
N LEU A 129 6.45 -19.70 -6.09
CA LEU A 129 5.99 -20.09 -4.75
C LEU A 129 4.47 -20.13 -4.67
N ALA A 130 3.77 -19.16 -5.26
CA ALA A 130 2.31 -19.12 -5.34
C ALA A 130 1.75 -20.33 -6.09
N ALA A 131 2.30 -20.66 -7.24
CA ALA A 131 1.90 -21.82 -8.02
C ALA A 131 2.15 -23.13 -7.24
N ARG A 132 3.35 -23.30 -6.65
CA ARG A 132 3.75 -24.51 -5.93
C ARG A 132 2.95 -24.73 -4.63
N THR A 133 2.66 -23.63 -3.89
CA THR A 133 2.06 -23.72 -2.56
C THR A 133 0.54 -23.73 -2.60
N HIS A 134 -0.04 -22.95 -3.52
CA HIS A 134 -1.47 -22.68 -3.55
C HIS A 134 -2.15 -23.07 -4.87
N GLY A 135 -1.39 -23.47 -5.89
CA GLY A 135 -1.93 -23.75 -7.22
C GLY A 135 -2.48 -22.50 -7.92
N ILE A 136 -1.99 -21.31 -7.56
CA ILE A 136 -2.48 -20.04 -8.08
C ILE A 136 -1.49 -19.52 -9.14
N GLU A 137 -2.03 -19.22 -10.33
CA GLU A 137 -1.27 -18.54 -11.38
C GLU A 137 -1.14 -17.06 -11.07
N VAL A 138 0.09 -16.56 -11.13
CA VAL A 138 0.46 -15.15 -10.90
C VAL A 138 1.23 -14.65 -12.11
N ASP A 139 0.85 -13.47 -12.60
CA ASP A 139 1.54 -12.84 -13.73
C ASP A 139 2.90 -12.28 -13.26
N LEU A 140 3.99 -12.63 -13.98
CA LEU A 140 5.30 -12.02 -13.70
C LEU A 140 5.42 -10.70 -14.45
N GLY A 141 5.63 -9.60 -13.72
CA GLY A 141 5.89 -8.30 -14.33
C GLY A 141 5.20 -7.13 -13.63
N ASP A 142 5.51 -5.93 -14.11
CA ASP A 142 4.87 -4.69 -13.68
C ASP A 142 3.45 -4.59 -14.25
N LEU A 143 2.49 -4.19 -13.42
CA LEU A 143 1.08 -4.05 -13.83
C LEU A 143 0.89 -3.18 -15.07
N SER A 144 1.70 -2.15 -15.23
CA SER A 144 1.63 -1.24 -16.39
C SER A 144 2.04 -1.87 -17.71
N ALA A 145 2.73 -3.01 -17.66
CA ALA A 145 3.20 -3.76 -18.83
C ALA A 145 2.37 -5.03 -19.12
N LEU A 146 1.41 -5.34 -18.26
CA LEU A 146 0.57 -6.53 -18.36
C LEU A 146 -0.79 -6.18 -18.99
N ASP A 147 -1.30 -7.09 -19.81
CA ASP A 147 -2.68 -7.02 -20.31
C ASP A 147 -3.63 -7.70 -19.32
N VAL A 148 -4.14 -6.91 -18.38
CA VAL A 148 -5.00 -7.40 -17.31
C VAL A 148 -6.44 -6.98 -17.58
N PRO A 149 -7.38 -7.94 -17.68
CA PRO A 149 -8.79 -7.63 -17.83
C PRO A 149 -9.36 -6.90 -16.62
N ALA A 150 -10.51 -6.26 -16.78
CA ALA A 150 -11.15 -5.55 -15.67
C ALA A 150 -11.64 -6.51 -14.56
N HIS A 151 -11.45 -6.11 -13.31
CA HIS A 151 -11.80 -6.88 -12.12
C HIS A 151 -12.78 -6.13 -11.20
N ASP A 152 -13.62 -6.86 -10.48
CA ASP A 152 -14.57 -6.30 -9.50
C ASP A 152 -13.86 -5.71 -8.28
N ALA A 153 -12.75 -6.30 -7.88
CA ALA A 153 -11.90 -5.83 -6.78
C ALA A 153 -10.42 -5.83 -7.18
N VAL A 154 -9.69 -4.82 -6.73
CA VAL A 154 -8.22 -4.75 -6.82
C VAL A 154 -7.67 -4.53 -5.43
N THR A 155 -6.61 -5.27 -5.08
CA THR A 155 -5.96 -5.15 -3.77
C THR A 155 -4.46 -4.90 -3.92
N MET A 156 -3.85 -4.24 -2.91
CA MET A 156 -2.40 -4.15 -2.78
C MET A 156 -1.98 -4.05 -1.31
N TRP A 157 -1.11 -4.94 -0.87
CA TRP A 157 -0.62 -5.02 0.50
C TRP A 157 0.79 -4.45 0.59
N CYS A 158 0.91 -3.21 1.09
CA CYS A 158 2.18 -2.49 1.27
C CYS A 158 3.00 -2.26 -0.02
N VAL A 159 2.43 -2.36 -1.22
CA VAL A 159 3.14 -2.17 -2.49
C VAL A 159 3.39 -0.70 -2.78
N LEU A 160 2.38 0.16 -2.58
CA LEU A 160 2.44 1.58 -2.96
C LEU A 160 3.63 2.35 -2.35
N ALA A 161 4.09 1.96 -1.17
CA ALA A 161 5.23 2.59 -0.52
C ALA A 161 6.57 2.26 -1.20
N HIS A 162 6.63 1.16 -1.97
CA HIS A 162 7.85 0.68 -2.62
C HIS A 162 8.06 1.21 -4.03
N VAL A 163 7.08 1.89 -4.62
CA VAL A 163 7.17 2.41 -5.97
C VAL A 163 7.62 3.87 -6.00
N ALA A 164 8.45 4.20 -6.97
CA ALA A 164 8.95 5.56 -7.16
C ALA A 164 7.85 6.51 -7.65
N ASP A 165 6.91 6.02 -8.46
CA ASP A 165 5.76 6.76 -8.97
C ASP A 165 4.44 6.16 -8.48
N PRO A 166 3.97 6.59 -7.29
CA PRO A 166 2.72 6.07 -6.73
C PRO A 166 1.48 6.51 -7.52
N GLU A 167 1.54 7.64 -8.26
CA GLU A 167 0.41 8.08 -9.08
C GLU A 167 0.22 7.17 -10.28
N ALA A 168 1.31 6.76 -10.96
CA ALA A 168 1.25 5.80 -12.06
C ALA A 168 0.64 4.46 -11.61
N LEU A 169 1.10 3.90 -10.47
CA LEU A 169 0.53 2.65 -9.95
C LEU A 169 -0.95 2.79 -9.59
N LEU A 170 -1.36 3.90 -8.98
CA LEU A 170 -2.76 4.14 -8.67
C LEU A 170 -3.63 4.28 -9.95
N ARG A 171 -3.09 4.87 -11.04
CA ARG A 171 -3.76 4.90 -12.34
C ARG A 171 -3.90 3.50 -12.93
N SER A 172 -2.83 2.72 -12.98
CA SER A 172 -2.90 1.32 -13.43
C SER A 172 -3.92 0.52 -12.61
N SER A 173 -3.96 0.72 -11.28
CA SER A 173 -4.96 0.10 -10.42
C SER A 173 -6.40 0.53 -10.74
N PHE A 174 -6.58 1.79 -11.13
CA PHE A 174 -7.88 2.33 -11.55
C PHE A 174 -8.32 1.71 -12.89
N ASP A 175 -7.39 1.56 -13.83
CA ASP A 175 -7.68 1.06 -15.19
C ASP A 175 -8.08 -0.42 -15.18
N VAL A 176 -7.47 -1.22 -14.30
CA VAL A 176 -7.82 -2.66 -14.16
C VAL A 176 -9.02 -2.93 -13.26
N LEU A 177 -9.66 -1.91 -12.68
CA LEU A 177 -10.94 -2.06 -12.01
C LEU A 177 -12.09 -1.98 -13.01
N ALA A 178 -13.09 -2.83 -12.86
CA ALA A 178 -14.36 -2.67 -13.54
C ALA A 178 -15.08 -1.38 -13.09
N PRO A 179 -15.93 -0.76 -13.92
CA PRO A 179 -16.80 0.32 -13.47
C PRO A 179 -17.64 -0.10 -12.25
N GLY A 180 -17.57 0.67 -11.16
CA GLY A 180 -18.19 0.34 -9.89
C GLY A 180 -17.33 -0.58 -8.99
N GLY A 181 -16.20 -1.07 -9.47
CA GLY A 181 -15.28 -1.93 -8.72
C GLY A 181 -14.57 -1.22 -7.57
N THR A 182 -14.09 -1.98 -6.62
CA THR A 182 -13.50 -1.48 -5.36
C THR A 182 -12.01 -1.76 -5.27
N LEU A 183 -11.22 -0.72 -4.96
CA LEU A 183 -9.82 -0.80 -4.59
C LEU A 183 -9.70 -0.95 -3.07
N PHE A 184 -8.85 -1.86 -2.62
CA PHE A 184 -8.26 -1.87 -1.29
C PHE A 184 -6.75 -1.66 -1.40
N LEU A 185 -6.18 -0.83 -0.55
CA LEU A 185 -4.74 -0.76 -0.38
C LEU A 185 -4.33 -0.56 1.08
N GLN A 186 -3.19 -1.17 1.44
CA GLN A 186 -2.52 -0.94 2.71
C GLN A 186 -1.16 -0.32 2.48
N THR A 187 -0.77 0.69 3.28
CA THR A 187 0.52 1.38 3.15
C THR A 187 1.01 1.92 4.51
N PRO A 188 2.33 2.09 4.69
CA PRO A 188 2.88 2.74 5.87
C PRO A 188 2.34 4.16 6.08
N ARG A 189 1.94 4.45 7.31
CA ARG A 189 1.47 5.77 7.71
C ARG A 189 2.61 6.62 8.26
N ARG A 190 2.67 7.89 7.84
CA ARG A 190 3.47 8.91 8.51
C ARG A 190 2.86 9.23 9.88
N THR A 191 3.69 9.19 10.93
CA THR A 191 3.31 9.50 12.31
C THR A 191 3.92 10.82 12.80
N ARG A 192 3.51 11.27 13.99
CA ARG A 192 4.15 12.42 14.66
C ARG A 192 5.59 12.12 15.04
N VAL A 193 5.90 10.86 15.37
CA VAL A 193 7.25 10.40 15.69
C VAL A 193 8.19 10.56 14.50
N ASP A 194 7.74 10.23 13.28
CA ASP A 194 8.53 10.42 12.07
C ASP A 194 8.87 11.92 11.84
N THR A 195 7.93 12.82 12.16
CA THR A 195 8.16 14.27 12.06
C THR A 195 9.17 14.76 13.08
N LEU A 196 9.08 14.29 14.32
CA LEU A 196 10.02 14.62 15.38
C LEU A 196 11.42 14.09 15.04
N ALA A 197 11.52 12.85 14.58
CA ALA A 197 12.80 12.25 14.16
C ALA A 197 13.48 13.05 13.04
N LEU A 198 12.71 13.54 12.05
CA LEU A 198 13.22 14.42 11.01
C LEU A 198 13.71 15.78 11.55
N ALA A 199 12.98 16.35 12.51
CA ALA A 199 13.37 17.60 13.15
C ALA A 199 14.68 17.43 13.93
N LEU A 200 14.81 16.35 14.71
CA LEU A 200 16.03 16.00 15.45
C LEU A 200 17.20 15.71 14.52
N THR A 201 16.97 14.95 13.42
CA THR A 201 17.98 14.71 12.40
C THR A 201 18.50 16.04 11.82
N THR A 202 17.60 16.98 11.53
CA THR A 202 17.95 18.30 10.99
C THR A 202 18.74 19.13 11.99
N ALA A 203 18.27 19.19 13.25
CA ALA A 203 18.93 19.92 14.33
C ALA A 203 20.35 19.36 14.63
N ALA A 204 20.51 18.04 14.56
CA ALA A 204 21.78 17.36 14.74
C ALA A 204 22.69 17.36 13.49
N GLY A 205 22.38 18.18 12.49
CA GLY A 205 23.19 18.27 11.27
C GLY A 205 23.27 16.98 10.45
N GLY A 206 22.23 16.17 10.45
CA GLY A 206 22.14 14.89 9.75
C GLY A 206 22.71 13.68 10.48
N ARG A 207 23.20 13.84 11.72
CA ARG A 207 23.83 12.73 12.50
C ARG A 207 22.80 11.76 13.10
N MET A 208 21.65 12.25 13.56
CA MET A 208 20.60 11.44 14.23
C MET A 208 19.55 10.92 13.25
N SER A 209 19.96 10.32 12.15
CA SER A 209 19.07 9.89 11.06
C SER A 209 18.60 8.43 11.16
N HIS A 210 19.13 7.65 12.11
CA HIS A 210 18.90 6.20 12.16
C HIS A 210 17.43 5.78 12.11
N TRP A 211 16.56 6.47 12.86
CA TRP A 211 15.14 6.17 12.84
C TRP A 211 14.50 6.45 11.47
N VAL A 212 14.79 7.64 10.92
CA VAL A 212 14.25 8.07 9.62
C VAL A 212 14.73 7.14 8.51
N ASP A 213 16.03 6.82 8.51
CA ASP A 213 16.65 5.92 7.54
C ASP A 213 16.07 4.50 7.57
N ARG A 214 15.55 4.05 8.72
CA ARG A 214 14.87 2.75 8.82
C ARG A 214 13.40 2.79 8.47
N ARG A 215 12.72 3.90 8.72
CA ARG A 215 11.28 4.04 8.42
C ARG A 215 11.01 4.28 6.94
N ILE A 216 11.87 5.08 6.27
CA ILE A 216 11.69 5.47 4.88
C ILE A 216 12.66 4.71 3.97
N ALA A 217 13.79 4.24 4.50
CA ALA A 217 14.81 3.53 3.74
C ALA A 217 14.89 2.05 4.15
N PRO A 218 15.44 1.19 3.30
CA PRO A 218 15.78 1.43 1.89
C PRO A 218 14.58 1.24 0.96
N HIS A 219 13.46 0.73 1.46
CA HIS A 219 12.40 0.16 0.66
C HIS A 219 11.12 1.00 0.58
N HIS A 220 11.00 2.11 1.36
CA HIS A 220 9.80 2.95 1.34
C HIS A 220 10.12 4.32 0.74
N TRP A 221 9.56 4.62 -0.43
CA TRP A 221 9.68 5.94 -1.06
C TRP A 221 8.83 7.01 -0.38
N HIS A 222 7.68 6.61 0.13
CA HIS A 222 6.68 7.52 0.65
C HIS A 222 6.03 6.99 1.93
N LEU A 223 5.75 7.91 2.86
CA LEU A 223 4.86 7.67 4.00
C LEU A 223 3.67 8.62 3.89
N HIS A 224 2.50 8.05 3.70
CA HIS A 224 1.27 8.82 3.53
C HIS A 224 0.67 9.26 4.88
N THR A 225 -0.08 10.37 4.85
CA THR A 225 -1.11 10.72 5.84
C THR A 225 -2.47 10.30 5.28
N ALA A 226 -3.51 10.27 6.10
CA ALA A 226 -4.86 10.04 5.59
C ALA A 226 -5.24 11.10 4.53
N ALA A 227 -4.93 12.37 4.78
CA ALA A 227 -5.18 13.45 3.83
C ALA A 227 -4.43 13.28 2.50
N SER A 228 -3.15 12.90 2.53
CA SER A 228 -2.39 12.69 1.29
C SER A 228 -2.87 11.48 0.50
N MET A 229 -3.31 10.43 1.17
CA MET A 229 -3.87 9.24 0.52
C MET A 229 -5.22 9.55 -0.13
N THR A 230 -6.13 10.18 0.62
CA THR A 230 -7.43 10.63 0.09
C THR A 230 -7.26 11.53 -1.13
N THR A 231 -6.32 12.49 -1.08
CA THR A 231 -6.06 13.39 -2.20
C THR A 231 -5.49 12.64 -3.40
N ALA A 232 -4.54 11.72 -3.20
CA ALA A 232 -3.95 10.95 -4.28
C ALA A 232 -5.00 10.10 -5.01
N LEU A 233 -5.83 9.37 -4.26
CA LEU A 233 -6.90 8.55 -4.82
C LEU A 233 -7.93 9.39 -5.60
N ARG A 234 -8.39 10.50 -5.03
CA ARG A 234 -9.35 11.39 -5.72
C ARG A 234 -8.79 12.03 -6.99
N ARG A 235 -7.49 12.36 -7.01
CA ARG A 235 -6.83 12.90 -8.21
C ARG A 235 -6.78 11.91 -9.37
N VAL A 236 -6.70 10.63 -9.07
CA VAL A 236 -6.77 9.56 -10.08
C VAL A 236 -8.19 9.37 -10.62
N GLY A 237 -9.20 9.74 -9.85
CA GLY A 237 -10.61 9.63 -10.25
C GLY A 237 -11.44 8.70 -9.38
N PHE A 238 -10.85 8.14 -8.31
CA PHE A 238 -11.59 7.33 -7.35
C PHE A 238 -12.62 8.16 -6.58
N VAL A 239 -13.77 7.56 -6.33
CA VAL A 239 -14.85 8.08 -5.49
C VAL A 239 -15.03 7.21 -4.24
N ASP A 240 -15.89 7.64 -3.30
CA ASP A 240 -16.19 6.93 -2.05
C ASP A 240 -14.91 6.53 -1.28
N VAL A 241 -13.94 7.46 -1.26
CA VAL A 241 -12.63 7.23 -0.67
C VAL A 241 -12.72 7.27 0.85
N GLU A 242 -12.46 6.12 1.47
CA GLU A 242 -12.35 5.94 2.91
C GLU A 242 -10.90 5.58 3.27
N VAL A 243 -10.29 6.30 4.24
CA VAL A 243 -8.91 6.04 4.67
C VAL A 243 -8.88 5.85 6.18
N ILE A 244 -8.55 4.65 6.61
CA ILE A 244 -8.63 4.19 8.00
C ILE A 244 -7.21 3.99 8.56
N PRO A 245 -6.80 4.75 9.57
CA PRO A 245 -5.55 4.47 10.27
C PRO A 245 -5.66 3.23 11.15
N ARG A 246 -4.75 2.25 10.95
CA ARG A 246 -4.66 1.01 11.73
C ARG A 246 -3.38 0.96 12.56
N ALA A 247 -3.42 0.21 13.65
CA ALA A 247 -2.29 0.07 14.57
C ALA A 247 -1.25 -0.96 14.08
N ARG A 248 -1.63 -1.91 13.25
CA ARG A 248 -0.85 -3.10 12.92
C ARG A 248 -0.67 -3.26 11.42
N TYR A 249 0.53 -3.67 11.01
CA TYR A 249 0.76 -4.37 9.74
C TYR A 249 0.26 -5.81 9.86
N SER A 250 0.20 -6.50 8.73
CA SER A 250 0.09 -7.96 8.68
C SER A 250 1.31 -8.70 9.28
N LEU A 251 2.17 -8.01 10.05
CA LEU A 251 3.34 -8.55 10.73
C LEU A 251 3.15 -8.50 12.25
N SER A 252 3.68 -9.50 12.98
CA SER A 252 3.78 -9.41 14.43
C SER A 252 4.67 -8.24 14.85
N SER A 253 4.38 -7.61 16.00
CA SER A 253 5.19 -6.51 16.53
C SER A 253 6.64 -6.91 16.76
N GLY A 254 6.91 -8.17 17.12
CA GLY A 254 8.26 -8.70 17.25
C GLY A 254 9.01 -8.73 15.93
N SER A 255 8.38 -9.18 14.84
CA SER A 255 8.97 -9.17 13.50
C SER A 255 9.20 -7.74 13.00
N TYR A 256 8.27 -6.83 13.27
CA TYR A 256 8.42 -5.42 12.94
C TYR A 256 9.60 -4.77 13.68
N LEU A 257 9.71 -4.98 15.01
CA LEU A 257 10.82 -4.47 15.82
C LEU A 257 12.17 -5.04 15.38
N ALA A 258 12.22 -6.32 15.03
CA ALA A 258 13.43 -6.95 14.50
C ALA A 258 13.84 -6.32 13.15
N SER A 259 12.89 -6.02 12.27
CA SER A 259 13.17 -5.30 11.02
C SER A 259 13.67 -3.88 11.25
N MET A 260 13.27 -3.24 12.36
CA MET A 260 13.79 -1.95 12.81
C MET A 260 15.18 -2.04 13.48
N GLY A 261 15.78 -3.26 13.58
CA GLY A 261 17.11 -3.50 14.10
C GLY A 261 17.17 -3.74 15.61
N VAL A 262 16.04 -4.00 16.25
CA VAL A 262 16.03 -4.47 17.64
C VAL A 262 16.53 -5.92 17.66
N PRO A 263 17.47 -6.29 18.55
CA PRO A 263 17.95 -7.67 18.66
C PRO A 263 16.79 -8.67 18.82
N ARG A 264 16.82 -9.78 18.09
CA ARG A 264 15.69 -10.74 17.99
C ARG A 264 15.13 -11.20 19.35
N ARG A 265 16.01 -11.37 20.37
CA ARG A 265 15.57 -11.77 21.73
C ARG A 265 14.74 -10.68 22.40
N ALA A 266 15.22 -9.43 22.36
CA ALA A 266 14.50 -8.27 22.87
C ALA A 266 13.23 -7.99 22.07
N ALA A 267 13.29 -8.08 20.74
CA ALA A 267 12.16 -7.89 19.84
C ALA A 267 11.00 -8.85 20.14
N ARG A 268 11.29 -10.12 20.49
CA ARG A 268 10.26 -11.10 20.90
C ARG A 268 9.58 -10.72 22.21
N GLY A 269 10.34 -10.29 23.22
CA GLY A 269 9.76 -9.89 24.52
C GLY A 269 8.92 -8.61 24.42
N VAL A 270 9.51 -7.56 23.87
CA VAL A 270 8.87 -6.26 23.67
C VAL A 270 7.70 -6.39 22.67
N GLY A 271 7.86 -7.22 21.64
CA GLY A 271 6.83 -7.47 20.65
C GLY A 271 5.56 -8.06 21.25
N ARG A 272 5.68 -9.06 22.11
CA ARG A 272 4.52 -9.63 22.82
C ARG A 272 3.80 -8.62 23.72
N ALA A 273 4.56 -7.74 24.38
CA ALA A 273 3.97 -6.65 25.16
C ALA A 273 3.27 -5.63 24.26
N ALA A 274 3.88 -5.27 23.12
CA ALA A 274 3.30 -4.39 22.14
C ALA A 274 2.02 -4.98 21.50
N ASP A 275 2.02 -6.28 21.17
CA ASP A 275 0.82 -6.96 20.65
C ASP A 275 -0.34 -6.89 21.63
N ARG A 276 -0.09 -7.10 22.95
CA ARG A 276 -1.13 -6.94 23.98
C ARG A 276 -1.68 -5.50 24.09
N LEU A 277 -0.83 -4.48 23.90
CA LEU A 277 -1.25 -3.08 23.88
C LEU A 277 -2.06 -2.77 22.62
N ILE A 278 -1.68 -3.34 21.47
CA ILE A 278 -2.42 -3.24 20.22
C ILE A 278 -3.81 -3.83 20.38
N ASP A 279 -3.90 -5.03 20.94
CA ASP A 279 -5.16 -5.74 21.17
C ASP A 279 -6.11 -4.97 22.12
N ARG A 280 -5.54 -4.12 23.02
CA ARG A 280 -6.27 -3.19 23.87
C ARG A 280 -6.57 -1.84 23.22
N GLY A 281 -6.22 -1.63 21.96
CA GLY A 281 -6.42 -0.35 21.25
C GLY A 281 -5.43 0.78 21.64
N TRP A 282 -4.36 0.48 22.39
CA TRP A 282 -3.44 1.48 22.95
C TRP A 282 -2.15 1.67 22.14
N ALA A 283 -2.14 1.24 20.90
CA ALA A 283 -0.97 1.34 20.05
C ALA A 283 -1.05 2.50 19.06
N PRO A 284 0.10 3.09 18.68
CA PRO A 284 0.14 4.09 17.63
C PRO A 284 -0.31 3.46 16.31
N ARG A 285 -1.21 4.15 15.61
CA ARG A 285 -1.71 3.74 14.29
C ARG A 285 -0.65 4.06 13.24
N ILE A 286 0.10 3.05 12.80
CA ILE A 286 1.28 3.18 11.92
C ILE A 286 1.03 2.79 10.47
N VAL A 287 -0.16 2.32 10.16
CA VAL A 287 -0.61 1.86 8.84
C VAL A 287 -1.83 2.66 8.40
N LEU A 288 -2.01 2.82 7.11
CA LEU A 288 -3.25 3.25 6.48
C LEU A 288 -3.82 2.09 5.68
N GLU A 289 -5.10 1.87 5.84
CA GLU A 289 -5.92 1.12 4.91
C GLU A 289 -6.80 2.09 4.16
N ALA A 290 -6.94 1.91 2.87
CA ALA A 290 -7.82 2.73 2.07
C ALA A 290 -8.72 1.84 1.22
N TYR A 291 -9.99 2.20 1.20
CA TYR A 291 -11.00 1.67 0.28
C TYR A 291 -11.43 2.81 -0.63
N ALA A 292 -11.57 2.52 -1.92
CA ALA A 292 -12.00 3.51 -2.90
C ALA A 292 -12.73 2.81 -4.04
N ARG A 293 -13.66 3.50 -4.69
CA ARG A 293 -14.45 2.92 -5.78
C ARG A 293 -14.12 3.59 -7.11
N ARG A 294 -14.00 2.80 -8.18
CA ARG A 294 -14.06 3.33 -9.54
C ARG A 294 -15.52 3.77 -9.83
N PRO A 295 -15.77 4.97 -10.35
CA PRO A 295 -17.12 5.36 -10.75
C PRO A 295 -17.76 4.32 -11.68
N GLY A 296 -19.05 4.03 -11.48
CA GLY A 296 -19.83 3.26 -12.44
C GLY A 296 -20.04 4.07 -13.73
N VAL A 297 -20.32 3.39 -14.83
CA VAL A 297 -20.81 4.06 -16.02
C VAL A 297 -22.18 4.67 -15.65
N LEU A 298 -22.31 5.98 -15.72
CA LEU A 298 -23.62 6.62 -15.63
C LEU A 298 -24.46 6.02 -16.75
N ALA A 299 -25.56 5.36 -16.41
CA ALA A 299 -26.53 4.97 -17.44
C ALA A 299 -26.87 6.21 -18.25
N PRO A 300 -26.85 6.14 -19.59
CA PRO A 300 -27.23 7.29 -20.41
C PRO A 300 -28.63 7.72 -19.98
N THR A 301 -28.77 8.96 -19.52
CA THR A 301 -30.04 9.55 -19.16
C THR A 301 -30.92 9.40 -20.38
N THR A 302 -31.96 8.58 -20.29
CA THR A 302 -32.85 8.32 -21.42
C THR A 302 -33.44 9.66 -21.94
N ALA A 303 -33.60 9.79 -23.23
CA ALA A 303 -34.17 11.02 -23.84
C ALA A 303 -35.49 11.46 -23.17
N GLN A 304 -36.22 10.51 -22.58
CA GLN A 304 -37.46 10.75 -21.83
C GLN A 304 -37.28 11.49 -20.51
N GLU A 305 -36.13 11.32 -19.82
CA GLU A 305 -35.84 12.06 -18.56
C GLU A 305 -35.40 13.50 -18.84
N ARG A 306 -34.76 13.77 -19.99
CA ARG A 306 -34.41 15.14 -20.43
C ARG A 306 -35.65 15.96 -20.78
N ASP A 307 -36.68 15.31 -21.30
CA ASP A 307 -37.92 15.99 -21.69
C ASP A 307 -38.82 16.36 -20.50
N ARG A 308 -38.72 15.56 -19.40
CA ARG A 308 -39.43 15.87 -18.14
C ARG A 308 -38.76 16.97 -17.33
N ALA A 309 -37.48 17.29 -17.59
CA ALA A 309 -36.76 18.35 -16.87
C ALA A 309 -36.83 19.71 -17.55
N ARG A 310 -37.51 19.86 -18.68
CA ARG A 310 -37.78 21.15 -19.29
C ARG A 310 -38.89 21.88 -18.52
N PRO A 311 -38.61 23.09 -17.98
CA PRO A 311 -39.66 23.89 -17.38
C PRO A 311 -40.68 24.25 -18.47
N ALA A 312 -41.95 24.05 -18.17
CA ALA A 312 -43.03 24.50 -19.03
C ALA A 312 -42.88 26.01 -19.27
N ALA A 313 -42.62 26.38 -20.49
CA ALA A 313 -42.63 27.78 -20.90
C ALA A 313 -44.07 28.28 -20.77
N GLY A 314 -44.33 29.10 -19.76
CA GLY A 314 -45.52 29.90 -19.58
C GLY A 314 -45.23 31.32 -20.01
#